data_6f2bd3ca942a1df91a4a167755faaa19
#
_entry.id   6f2bd3ca942a1df91a4a167755faaa19
#
_cell.length_a   1.000
_cell.length_b   1.000
_cell.length_c   1.000
_cell.angle_alpha   90.00
_cell.angle_beta   90.00
_cell.angle_gamma   90.00
#
_symmetry.space_group_name_H-M   'P 1'
#
loop_
_entity.id
_entity.type
_entity.pdbx_description
1 polymer ?
#
loop_
_entity_poly.entity_id
_entity_poly.type
_entity_poly.pdbx_seq_one_letter_code
_entity_poly.pdbx_strand_id
1 'polypeptide(L)'
;MKYLAVVIATLLMTHSHAEDKSKWTGKNKPLANATYLVYSGEPGDRGPPTTTDRKLAIAIRGQAAKEIFDSIGPDAKEVSCSLEDGERMRSKGEVWCSYMPSDGYMCFLGFNLRTGKPHSGGTC
;
A
#
# COMPACT_ATOMS: atom_id res chain seq x y z
N MET A 1 10.41 69.39 -9.95
CA MET A 1 10.78 68.00 -10.26
C MET A 1 9.87 67.08 -9.46
N LYS A 2 8.92 66.42 -10.14
CA LYS A 2 7.94 65.52 -9.51
C LYS A 2 8.44 64.11 -9.74
N TYR A 3 8.86 63.43 -8.67
CA TYR A 3 9.21 62.00 -8.71
C TYR A 3 7.93 61.16 -8.64
N LEU A 4 7.63 60.49 -9.74
CA LEU A 4 6.54 59.52 -9.83
C LEU A 4 7.05 58.17 -9.28
N ALA A 5 6.60 57.76 -8.09
CA ALA A 5 6.90 56.44 -7.54
C ALA A 5 5.96 55.42 -8.19
N VAL A 6 6.53 54.55 -9.02
CA VAL A 6 5.83 53.38 -9.57
C VAL A 6 5.89 52.27 -8.54
N VAL A 7 4.75 51.96 -7.93
CA VAL A 7 4.60 50.81 -7.04
C VAL A 7 4.27 49.59 -7.95
N ILE A 8 5.24 48.70 -8.12
CA ILE A 8 5.04 47.42 -8.78
C ILE A 8 4.45 46.46 -7.76
N ALA A 9 3.15 46.21 -7.85
CA ALA A 9 2.48 45.16 -7.08
C ALA A 9 2.79 43.81 -7.72
N THR A 10 3.69 43.05 -7.13
CA THR A 10 3.92 41.64 -7.51
C THR A 10 2.76 40.79 -7.00
N LEU A 11 1.88 40.37 -7.91
CA LEU A 11 0.86 39.37 -7.63
C LEU A 11 1.55 38.01 -7.48
N LEU A 12 1.68 37.54 -6.25
CA LEU A 12 2.00 36.14 -5.95
C LEU A 12 0.80 35.26 -6.31
N MET A 13 0.84 34.66 -7.49
CA MET A 13 -0.11 33.61 -7.85
C MET A 13 0.23 32.34 -7.05
N THR A 14 -0.46 32.13 -5.94
CA THR A 14 -0.48 30.84 -5.27
C THR A 14 -1.21 29.84 -6.16
N HIS A 15 -0.46 28.98 -6.84
CA HIS A 15 -1.03 27.82 -7.51
C HIS A 15 -1.50 26.84 -6.42
N SER A 16 -2.76 26.92 -6.05
CA SER A 16 -3.40 25.85 -5.29
C SER A 16 -3.52 24.65 -6.24
N HIS A 17 -2.68 23.63 -6.04
CA HIS A 17 -2.91 22.33 -6.63
C HIS A 17 -4.18 21.78 -5.99
N ALA A 18 -5.30 21.93 -6.69
CA ALA A 18 -6.48 21.15 -6.39
C ALA A 18 -6.10 19.69 -6.63
N GLU A 19 -5.98 18.89 -5.56
CA GLU A 19 -5.97 17.44 -5.68
C GLU A 19 -7.24 17.06 -6.46
N ASP A 20 -7.04 16.50 -7.64
CA ASP A 20 -8.12 15.90 -8.41
C ASP A 20 -8.61 14.69 -7.63
N LYS A 21 -9.55 14.91 -6.73
CA LYS A 21 -10.28 13.84 -6.04
C LYS A 21 -11.13 13.17 -7.12
N SER A 22 -10.51 12.19 -7.80
CA SER A 22 -11.22 11.39 -8.78
C SER A 22 -12.54 10.95 -8.17
N LYS A 23 -13.65 11.38 -8.77
CA LYS A 23 -15.00 11.15 -8.25
C LYS A 23 -15.18 9.64 -8.04
N TRP A 24 -15.39 9.20 -6.80
CA TRP A 24 -15.67 7.80 -6.49
C TRP A 24 -16.89 7.33 -7.29
N THR A 25 -16.73 6.26 -8.07
CA THR A 25 -17.76 5.77 -9.00
C THR A 25 -18.51 4.54 -8.48
N GLY A 26 -18.02 3.91 -7.40
CA GLY A 26 -18.57 2.65 -6.88
C GLY A 26 -18.34 1.43 -7.80
N LYS A 27 -17.55 1.57 -8.85
CA LYS A 27 -17.25 0.49 -9.79
C LYS A 27 -16.06 -0.34 -9.32
N ASN A 28 -16.17 -1.66 -9.47
CA ASN A 28 -15.04 -2.55 -9.26
C ASN A 28 -13.94 -2.26 -10.29
N LYS A 29 -12.70 -2.28 -9.83
CA LYS A 29 -11.52 -2.16 -10.66
C LYS A 29 -10.89 -3.55 -10.85
N PRO A 30 -10.32 -3.87 -12.02
CA PRO A 30 -9.61 -5.13 -12.20
C PRO A 30 -8.37 -5.19 -11.30
N LEU A 31 -8.12 -6.36 -10.73
CA LEU A 31 -6.92 -6.63 -9.92
C LEU A 31 -5.86 -7.25 -10.84
N ALA A 32 -5.12 -6.41 -11.57
CA ALA A 32 -4.24 -6.87 -12.65
C ALA A 32 -2.95 -7.54 -12.18
N ASN A 33 -2.38 -7.11 -11.06
CA ASN A 33 -1.07 -7.55 -10.57
C ASN A 33 -1.20 -8.20 -9.19
N ALA A 34 -1.86 -9.33 -9.13
CA ALA A 34 -2.00 -10.10 -7.91
C ALA A 34 -1.65 -11.57 -8.14
N THR A 35 -1.07 -12.18 -7.12
CA THR A 35 -0.80 -13.62 -7.05
C THR A 35 -1.40 -14.18 -5.77
N TYR A 36 -1.71 -15.46 -5.77
CA TYR A 36 -2.20 -16.13 -4.57
C TYR A 36 -1.55 -17.49 -4.37
N LEU A 37 -1.59 -17.96 -3.14
CA LEU A 37 -1.18 -19.30 -2.77
C LEU A 37 -2.12 -19.86 -1.71
N VAL A 38 -2.57 -21.09 -1.89
CA VAL A 38 -3.21 -21.88 -0.83
C VAL A 38 -2.16 -22.81 -0.25
N TYR A 39 -1.96 -22.76 1.07
CA TYR A 39 -0.85 -23.45 1.75
C TYR A 39 -1.23 -23.90 3.16
N SER A 40 -0.38 -24.70 3.77
CA SER A 40 -0.36 -24.99 5.21
C SER A 40 0.91 -24.46 5.86
N GLY A 41 0.95 -24.40 7.19
CA GLY A 41 2.09 -23.87 7.93
C GLY A 41 2.05 -22.37 8.09
N GLU A 42 3.19 -21.78 8.42
CA GLU A 42 3.34 -20.35 8.61
C GLU A 42 3.85 -19.65 7.33
N PRO A 43 3.67 -18.33 7.20
CA PRO A 43 4.09 -17.60 5.99
C PRO A 43 5.57 -17.80 5.61
N GLY A 44 6.44 -18.01 6.58
CA GLY A 44 7.87 -18.25 6.38
C GLY A 44 8.25 -19.72 6.18
N ASP A 45 7.33 -20.65 6.43
CA ASP A 45 7.55 -22.10 6.32
C ASP A 45 6.29 -22.77 5.76
N ARG A 46 6.08 -22.61 4.47
CA ARG A 46 4.87 -23.03 3.76
C ARG A 46 5.00 -24.45 3.23
N GLY A 47 3.92 -25.22 3.40
CA GLY A 47 3.79 -26.56 2.86
C GLY A 47 2.49 -26.75 2.05
N PRO A 48 2.29 -27.93 1.44
CA PRO A 48 1.05 -28.24 0.76
C PRO A 48 -0.16 -28.12 1.70
N PRO A 49 -1.31 -27.63 1.22
CA PRO A 49 -2.50 -27.54 2.05
C PRO A 49 -2.96 -28.92 2.53
N THR A 50 -3.39 -29.02 3.76
CA THR A 50 -3.91 -30.25 4.38
C THR A 50 -5.42 -30.16 4.60
N THR A 51 -6.03 -31.21 5.09
CA THR A 51 -7.45 -31.19 5.48
C THR A 51 -7.73 -30.33 6.70
N THR A 52 -6.74 -30.13 7.57
CA THR A 52 -6.88 -29.41 8.83
C THR A 52 -6.22 -28.04 8.83
N ASP A 53 -5.28 -27.78 7.93
CA ASP A 53 -4.58 -26.51 7.81
C ASP A 53 -4.58 -26.03 6.36
N ARG A 54 -5.37 -24.98 6.10
CA ARG A 54 -5.50 -24.35 4.79
C ARG A 54 -5.56 -22.85 4.96
N LYS A 55 -4.61 -22.16 4.39
CA LYS A 55 -4.50 -20.71 4.41
C LYS A 55 -4.43 -20.18 3.00
N LEU A 56 -4.93 -18.99 2.79
CA LEU A 56 -4.81 -18.23 1.55
C LEU A 56 -3.86 -17.05 1.80
N ALA A 57 -2.87 -16.89 0.96
CA ALA A 57 -2.06 -15.67 0.88
C ALA A 57 -2.31 -15.01 -0.48
N ILE A 58 -2.49 -13.70 -0.47
CA ILE A 58 -2.64 -12.87 -1.66
C ILE A 58 -1.56 -11.78 -1.61
N ALA A 59 -0.76 -11.67 -2.66
CA ALA A 59 0.17 -10.56 -2.86
C ALA A 59 -0.35 -9.68 -3.99
N ILE A 60 -0.50 -8.40 -3.70
CA ILE A 60 -1.05 -7.38 -4.61
C ILE A 60 0.05 -6.37 -4.89
N ARG A 61 0.23 -5.99 -6.16
CA ARG A 61 1.21 -5.00 -6.60
C ARG A 61 0.54 -3.86 -7.36
N GLY A 62 1.30 -2.80 -7.62
CA GLY A 62 0.89 -1.69 -8.47
C GLY A 62 -0.20 -0.80 -7.86
N GLN A 63 -1.13 -0.33 -8.68
CA GLN A 63 -2.10 0.69 -8.28
C GLN A 63 -3.01 0.24 -7.14
N ALA A 64 -3.48 -1.01 -7.14
CA ALA A 64 -4.30 -1.53 -6.06
C ALA A 64 -3.54 -1.57 -4.73
N ALA A 65 -2.27 -1.99 -4.76
CA ALA A 65 -1.41 -1.96 -3.58
C ALA A 65 -1.18 -0.54 -3.06
N LYS A 66 -1.00 0.43 -3.96
CA LYS A 66 -0.88 1.84 -3.58
C LYS A 66 -2.14 2.35 -2.88
N GLU A 67 -3.32 2.05 -3.41
CA GLU A 67 -4.59 2.48 -2.81
C GLU A 67 -4.79 1.86 -1.42
N ILE A 68 -4.40 0.60 -1.24
CA ILE A 68 -4.43 -0.06 0.08
C ILE A 68 -3.39 0.59 1.02
N PHE A 69 -2.16 0.78 0.55
CA PHE A 69 -1.09 1.42 1.34
C PHE A 69 -1.51 2.81 1.82
N ASP A 70 -2.10 3.62 0.94
CA ASP A 70 -2.55 4.97 1.28
C ASP A 70 -3.75 4.96 2.27
N SER A 71 -4.49 3.85 2.34
CA SER A 71 -5.65 3.68 3.22
C SER A 71 -5.29 3.20 4.62
N ILE A 72 -4.10 2.65 4.80
CA ILE A 72 -3.61 2.17 6.10
C ILE A 72 -2.39 3.00 6.51
N GLY A 73 -2.25 3.26 7.77
CA GLY A 73 -1.13 4.08 8.22
C GLY A 73 -1.19 4.30 9.73
N PRO A 74 -0.22 5.00 10.27
CA PRO A 74 0.96 5.64 9.65
C PRO A 74 2.05 4.64 9.24
N ASP A 75 3.15 5.17 8.65
CA ASP A 75 4.35 4.37 8.38
C ASP A 75 4.89 3.76 9.68
N ALA A 76 5.26 2.49 9.61
CA ALA A 76 5.95 1.82 10.71
C ALA A 76 7.34 2.42 10.90
N LYS A 77 7.74 2.57 12.14
CA LYS A 77 9.08 3.05 12.52
C LYS A 77 10.00 1.86 12.77
N GLU A 78 11.26 1.97 12.34
CA GLU A 78 12.31 0.99 12.63
C GLU A 78 12.00 -0.43 12.12
N VAL A 79 11.17 -0.56 11.10
CA VAL A 79 10.85 -1.83 10.44
C VAL A 79 11.33 -1.76 9.00
N SER A 80 12.15 -2.73 8.60
CA SER A 80 12.67 -2.85 7.24
C SER A 80 12.72 -4.32 6.84
N CYS A 81 12.28 -4.62 5.62
CA CYS A 81 12.40 -5.94 5.01
C CYS A 81 13.59 -6.03 4.04
N SER A 82 14.01 -4.92 3.45
CA SER A 82 14.98 -4.92 2.35
C SER A 82 16.27 -4.17 2.65
N LEU A 83 16.30 -3.31 3.66
CA LEU A 83 17.38 -2.34 3.94
C LEU A 83 17.57 -1.31 2.80
N GLU A 84 16.64 -1.21 1.85
CA GLU A 84 16.69 -0.23 0.79
C GLU A 84 16.37 1.18 1.33
N ASP A 85 17.17 2.17 0.96
CA ASP A 85 16.89 3.57 1.32
C ASP A 85 15.55 4.01 0.72
N GLY A 86 14.71 4.62 1.56
CA GLY A 86 13.37 5.06 1.15
C GLY A 86 12.29 3.98 1.25
N GLU A 87 12.60 2.79 1.76
CA GLU A 87 11.59 1.78 2.08
C GLU A 87 10.59 2.32 3.11
N ARG A 88 9.30 2.04 2.88
CA ARG A 88 8.22 2.41 3.78
C ARG A 88 7.32 1.20 4.02
N MET A 89 6.91 1.00 5.25
CA MET A 89 6.01 -0.10 5.63
C MET A 89 4.82 0.43 6.41
N ARG A 90 3.66 -0.16 6.16
CA ARG A 90 2.41 0.12 6.87
C ARG A 90 1.67 -1.17 7.17
N SER A 91 0.98 -1.23 8.30
CA SER A 91 0.15 -2.38 8.65
C SER A 91 -1.08 -1.99 9.45
N LYS A 92 -2.14 -2.78 9.30
CA LYS A 92 -3.34 -2.77 10.14
C LYS A 92 -3.82 -4.21 10.30
N GLY A 93 -3.79 -4.70 11.56
CA GLY A 93 -4.04 -6.11 11.81
C GLY A 93 -3.12 -6.99 10.97
N GLU A 94 -3.70 -7.94 10.25
CA GLU A 94 -2.95 -8.87 9.40
C GLU A 94 -2.70 -8.34 7.98
N VAL A 95 -3.21 -7.16 7.64
CA VAL A 95 -2.91 -6.49 6.38
C VAL A 95 -1.63 -5.69 6.52
N TRP A 96 -0.66 -5.92 5.64
CA TRP A 96 0.53 -5.08 5.61
C TRP A 96 0.98 -4.80 4.18
N CYS A 97 1.61 -3.66 4.02
CA CYS A 97 2.10 -3.18 2.73
C CYS A 97 3.52 -2.65 2.87
N SER A 98 4.27 -2.75 1.80
CA SER A 98 5.57 -2.08 1.64
C SER A 98 5.59 -1.20 0.40
N TYR A 99 6.43 -0.19 0.45
CA TYR A 99 6.88 0.57 -0.70
C TYR A 99 8.40 0.52 -0.76
N MET A 100 8.92 0.11 -1.90
CA MET A 100 10.36 0.16 -2.19
C MET A 100 10.58 0.98 -3.46
N PRO A 101 11.50 1.96 -3.45
CA PRO A 101 11.78 2.76 -4.66
C PRO A 101 12.10 1.92 -5.90
N SER A 102 12.78 0.77 -5.71
CA SER A 102 13.13 -0.15 -6.81
C SER A 102 11.97 -1.00 -7.32
N ASP A 103 10.94 -1.28 -6.49
CA ASP A 103 9.90 -2.28 -6.81
C ASP A 103 8.46 -1.74 -6.71
N GLY A 104 8.28 -0.56 -6.11
CA GLY A 104 6.97 0.06 -5.92
C GLY A 104 6.18 -0.50 -4.75
N TYR A 105 4.85 -0.40 -4.83
CA TYR A 105 3.95 -0.84 -3.78
C TYR A 105 3.63 -2.32 -3.86
N MET A 106 3.62 -2.97 -2.71
CA MET A 106 3.16 -4.35 -2.53
C MET A 106 2.38 -4.47 -1.24
N CYS A 107 1.23 -5.15 -1.28
CA CYS A 107 0.42 -5.45 -0.10
C CYS A 107 0.19 -6.94 0.02
N PHE A 108 0.07 -7.40 1.25
CA PHE A 108 -0.15 -8.80 1.59
C PHE A 108 -1.43 -8.92 2.41
N LEU A 109 -2.30 -9.80 1.96
CA LEU A 109 -3.55 -10.20 2.61
C LEU A 109 -3.52 -11.70 2.83
N GLY A 110 -4.16 -12.16 3.88
CA GLY A 110 -4.25 -13.58 4.12
C GLY A 110 -5.44 -13.97 4.99
N PHE A 111 -5.84 -15.22 4.86
CA PHE A 111 -6.97 -15.78 5.59
C PHE A 111 -6.70 -17.25 5.95
N ASN A 112 -7.16 -17.62 7.13
CA ASN A 112 -7.32 -19.03 7.46
C ASN A 112 -8.63 -19.52 6.85
N LEU A 113 -8.53 -20.43 5.87
CA LEU A 113 -9.70 -20.91 5.13
C LEU A 113 -10.56 -21.90 5.93
N ARG A 114 -10.07 -22.39 7.06
CA ARG A 114 -10.85 -23.28 7.95
C ARG A 114 -11.74 -22.48 8.91
N THR A 115 -11.35 -21.25 9.24
CA THR A 115 -12.04 -20.42 10.22
C THR A 115 -12.59 -19.12 9.63
N GLY A 116 -12.11 -18.70 8.45
CA GLY A 116 -12.39 -17.41 7.85
C GLY A 116 -11.69 -16.22 8.52
N LYS A 117 -10.86 -16.47 9.53
CA LYS A 117 -10.14 -15.40 10.24
C LYS A 117 -8.99 -14.85 9.40
N PRO A 118 -8.70 -13.54 9.52
CA PRO A 118 -7.50 -12.96 8.94
C PRO A 118 -6.22 -13.68 9.42
N HIS A 119 -5.25 -13.78 8.53
CA HIS A 119 -3.94 -14.34 8.77
C HIS A 119 -2.91 -13.56 7.96
N SER A 120 -1.66 -13.50 8.40
CA SER A 120 -0.66 -12.79 7.60
C SER A 120 -0.47 -13.45 6.24
N GLY A 121 -0.55 -12.67 5.16
CA GLY A 121 -0.37 -13.15 3.79
C GLY A 121 1.10 -13.25 3.36
N GLY A 122 2.01 -12.80 4.19
CA GLY A 122 3.44 -12.79 3.89
C GLY A 122 4.28 -12.49 5.11
N THR A 123 5.59 -12.65 4.94
CA THR A 123 6.58 -12.30 5.97
C THR A 123 7.81 -11.69 5.29
N CYS A 124 8.55 -10.91 6.02
CA CYS A 124 9.85 -10.47 5.55
C CYS A 124 11.05 -11.30 6.02
#